data_503024341746a7ed737e8762c81e966c
#
_entry.id   503024341746a7ed737e8762c81e966c
#
_cell.length_a   1.000
_cell.length_b   1.000
_cell.length_c   1.000
_cell.angle_alpha   90.00
_cell.angle_beta   90.00
_cell.angle_gamma   90.00
#
_symmetry.space_group_name_H-M   'P 1'
#
loop_
_entity.id
_entity.type
_entity.pdbx_description
1 polymer ?
#
loop_
_entity_poly.entity_id
_entity_poly.type
_entity_poly.pdbx_seq_one_letter_code
_entity_poly.pdbx_strand_id
1 'polypeptide(L)'
;MTVEPGLKEGHFYVDRHLGFYYYCDKIEGELVSWILIESYQHGHLIQAKFKQSIEAAKDYADVSSVEDLKRLKRMLDDLNNKEKEADFLKLIEEIDEGFKKRNMPIFQRPLHAIKEICIRLKTSLPFIPKGPAIRGLYSGDSLVAHVHEWYKRRYGERLNIDFSPGKAVVLIKGDPWKIKFPFLYGRAKFVFDPNLEKHKEESKAKSNGPIIANPLMCIEKLTADIAKSLTKSEMSKLAHFFISTFETFLRLFEIKDKPFIPEARVDLDTAVNNIISSSPNYGQSKWASLQFTEKLFKCFLKLKNVDVPKKHDLNLLSNLASQNSLLIIPATIIQDIQCPAGVRYGEIPVGLEEAILAHHSSIKVCSVLAPAIKTIK
;
A
#
# COMPACT_ATOMS: atom_id res chain seq x y z
N MET A 1 46.71 28.22 46.15
CA MET A 1 46.33 28.42 44.74
C MET A 1 45.57 27.17 44.31
N THR A 2 44.26 27.23 44.38
CA THR A 2 43.37 26.19 43.81
C THR A 2 43.40 26.38 42.33
N VAL A 3 43.97 25.43 41.62
CA VAL A 3 43.92 25.35 40.17
C VAL A 3 42.42 25.17 39.80
N GLU A 4 41.82 26.24 39.21
CA GLU A 4 40.50 26.10 38.61
C GLU A 4 40.57 24.99 37.58
N PRO A 5 39.69 23.98 37.62
CA PRO A 5 39.67 22.95 36.59
C PRO A 5 39.30 23.63 35.26
N GLY A 6 40.20 23.54 34.27
CA GLY A 6 39.92 24.03 32.92
C GLY A 6 38.63 23.40 32.38
N LEU A 7 37.91 24.13 31.53
CA LEU A 7 36.72 23.64 30.84
C LEU A 7 37.05 22.38 30.07
N LYS A 8 36.13 21.41 30.06
CA LYS A 8 36.27 20.12 29.37
C LYS A 8 35.05 19.87 28.47
N GLU A 9 35.33 19.47 27.26
CA GLU A 9 34.25 18.99 26.34
C GLU A 9 33.50 17.80 26.97
N GLY A 10 32.19 17.72 26.73
CA GLY A 10 31.34 16.66 27.26
C GLY A 10 30.91 16.84 28.71
N HIS A 11 31.25 17.96 29.36
CA HIS A 11 30.91 18.22 30.75
C HIS A 11 29.76 19.22 30.88
N PHE A 12 29.01 19.12 31.98
CA PHE A 12 27.95 20.05 32.35
C PHE A 12 28.48 21.09 33.37
N TYR A 13 28.09 22.32 33.16
CA TYR A 13 28.46 23.49 33.99
C TYR A 13 27.25 24.24 34.45
N VAL A 14 27.34 24.91 35.58
CA VAL A 14 26.32 25.84 36.07
C VAL A 14 26.94 27.23 36.21
N ASP A 15 26.26 28.27 35.69
CA ASP A 15 26.59 29.63 35.94
C ASP A 15 26.21 29.97 37.39
N ARG A 16 27.21 30.32 38.20
CA ARG A 16 27.04 30.57 39.64
C ARG A 16 26.19 31.82 39.97
N HIS A 17 26.08 32.77 39.03
CA HIS A 17 25.30 33.97 39.19
C HIS A 17 23.86 33.83 38.73
N LEU A 18 23.66 33.16 37.59
CA LEU A 18 22.35 33.05 36.95
C LEU A 18 21.64 31.74 37.27
N GLY A 19 22.37 30.73 37.75
CA GLY A 19 21.81 29.39 38.02
C GLY A 19 21.43 28.63 36.75
N PHE A 20 21.96 29.02 35.59
CA PHE A 20 21.70 28.37 34.30
C PHE A 20 22.64 27.19 34.10
N TYR A 21 22.13 26.13 33.49
CA TYR A 21 22.90 24.90 33.20
C TYR A 21 23.28 24.83 31.74
N TYR A 22 24.58 24.55 31.48
CA TYR A 22 25.18 24.50 30.17
C TYR A 22 25.88 23.15 29.95
N TYR A 23 25.91 22.72 28.70
CA TYR A 23 26.75 21.61 28.27
C TYR A 23 27.85 22.13 27.35
N CYS A 24 29.09 21.80 27.64
CA CYS A 24 30.25 22.11 26.83
C CYS A 24 30.32 21.14 25.64
N ASP A 25 29.89 21.59 24.50
CA ASP A 25 29.80 20.75 23.28
C ASP A 25 31.18 20.58 22.62
N LYS A 26 31.90 21.70 22.42
CA LYS A 26 33.20 21.70 21.75
C LYS A 26 34.06 22.90 22.20
N ILE A 27 35.39 22.69 22.25
CA ILE A 27 36.38 23.74 22.50
C ILE A 27 37.26 23.91 21.27
N GLU A 28 37.25 25.08 20.65
CA GLU A 28 38.04 25.43 19.46
C GLU A 28 38.91 26.66 19.74
N GLY A 29 40.16 26.45 20.08
CA GLY A 29 41.08 27.54 20.49
C GLY A 29 40.56 28.24 21.73
N GLU A 30 40.33 29.56 21.66
CA GLU A 30 39.79 30.37 22.74
C GLU A 30 38.25 30.43 22.80
N LEU A 31 37.57 29.69 21.92
CA LEU A 31 36.12 29.65 21.83
C LEU A 31 35.54 28.34 22.35
N VAL A 32 34.45 28.43 23.07
CA VAL A 32 33.66 27.27 23.54
C VAL A 32 32.29 27.33 22.94
N SER A 33 31.86 26.19 22.36
CA SER A 33 30.49 25.98 21.91
C SER A 33 29.66 25.44 23.08
N TRP A 34 28.63 26.13 23.42
CA TRP A 34 27.74 25.83 24.55
C TRP A 34 26.35 25.44 24.09
N ILE A 35 25.76 24.52 24.82
CA ILE A 35 24.31 24.24 24.74
C ILE A 35 23.71 24.65 26.09
N LEU A 36 22.91 25.70 26.09
CA LEU A 36 22.10 26.09 27.26
C LEU A 36 21.01 25.02 27.40
N ILE A 37 21.10 24.20 28.45
CA ILE A 37 20.21 23.09 28.70
C ILE A 37 18.97 23.55 29.47
N GLU A 38 19.14 24.37 30.46
CA GLU A 38 18.08 24.82 31.35
C GLU A 38 18.27 26.24 31.77
N SER A 39 17.29 27.08 31.46
CA SER A 39 17.12 28.42 31.94
C SER A 39 15.63 28.75 32.02
N TYR A 40 15.19 29.42 33.08
CA TYR A 40 13.79 29.82 33.23
C TYR A 40 13.67 31.32 33.11
N GLN A 41 13.00 31.80 32.05
CA GLN A 41 12.61 33.20 31.94
C GLN A 41 11.08 33.30 31.88
N HIS A 42 10.50 34.08 32.79
CA HIS A 42 9.05 34.27 32.91
C HIS A 42 8.26 32.93 32.97
N GLY A 43 8.84 31.90 33.61
CA GLY A 43 8.22 30.57 33.74
C GLY A 43 8.38 29.64 32.53
N HIS A 44 9.09 30.05 31.47
CA HIS A 44 9.34 29.24 30.29
C HIS A 44 10.77 28.69 30.30
N LEU A 45 10.91 27.41 29.98
CA LEU A 45 12.21 26.75 29.76
C LEU A 45 12.81 27.26 28.46
N ILE A 46 14.02 27.83 28.53
CA ILE A 46 14.78 28.31 27.39
C ILE A 46 15.97 27.39 27.16
N GLN A 47 16.17 26.98 25.93
CA GLN A 47 17.29 26.18 25.45
C GLN A 47 17.90 26.87 24.23
N ALA A 48 19.21 26.93 24.11
CA ALA A 48 19.90 27.61 23.02
C ALA A 48 21.31 27.05 22.79
N LYS A 49 21.82 27.20 21.58
CA LYS A 49 23.23 26.92 21.23
C LYS A 49 23.92 28.26 20.93
N PHE A 50 25.11 28.46 21.46
CA PHE A 50 25.89 29.67 21.22
C PHE A 50 27.37 29.39 21.38
N LYS A 51 28.23 30.31 20.90
CA LYS A 51 29.67 30.30 21.12
C LYS A 51 30.08 31.50 21.94
N GLN A 52 30.98 31.31 22.90
CA GLN A 52 31.58 32.42 23.68
C GLN A 52 33.06 32.11 23.97
N SER A 53 33.81 33.12 24.36
CA SER A 53 35.21 32.94 24.78
C SER A 53 35.32 32.16 26.10
N ILE A 54 36.40 31.43 26.27
CA ILE A 54 36.73 30.73 27.53
C ILE A 54 36.72 31.70 28.70
N GLU A 55 37.21 32.94 28.49
CA GLU A 55 37.24 34.00 29.48
C GLU A 55 35.88 34.36 30.05
N ALA A 56 34.86 34.35 29.22
CA ALA A 56 33.46 34.64 29.62
C ALA A 56 32.82 33.51 30.45
N ALA A 57 33.44 32.39 30.56
CA ALA A 57 32.96 31.23 31.32
C ALA A 57 33.69 31.04 32.69
N LYS A 58 34.42 32.04 33.17
CA LYS A 58 35.19 31.96 34.43
C LYS A 58 34.34 31.65 35.66
N ASP A 59 33.08 32.07 35.65
CA ASP A 59 32.15 31.85 36.75
C ASP A 59 31.35 30.55 36.66
N TYR A 60 31.65 29.71 35.66
CA TYR A 60 30.98 28.42 35.47
C TYR A 60 31.64 27.37 36.35
N ALA A 61 30.84 26.64 37.11
CA ALA A 61 31.28 25.52 37.94
C ALA A 61 30.83 24.18 37.38
N ASP A 62 31.69 23.16 37.50
CA ASP A 62 31.35 21.81 37.15
C ASP A 62 30.15 21.31 37.97
N VAL A 63 29.19 20.68 37.31
CA VAL A 63 28.03 20.07 37.97
C VAL A 63 28.46 18.73 38.57
N SER A 64 28.51 18.67 39.90
CA SER A 64 28.98 17.47 40.62
C SER A 64 27.84 16.60 41.17
N SER A 65 26.61 17.13 41.24
CA SER A 65 25.45 16.35 41.69
C SER A 65 25.10 15.25 40.69
N VAL A 66 25.12 14.00 41.14
CA VAL A 66 24.79 12.83 40.30
C VAL A 66 23.35 12.90 39.78
N GLU A 67 22.45 13.44 40.57
CA GLU A 67 21.04 13.57 40.22
C GLU A 67 20.83 14.66 39.15
N ASP A 68 21.47 15.81 39.32
CA ASP A 68 21.46 16.87 38.30
C ASP A 68 22.10 16.41 36.99
N LEU A 69 23.26 15.74 37.06
CA LEU A 69 23.89 15.18 35.87
C LEU A 69 22.97 14.20 35.10
N LYS A 70 22.27 13.33 35.81
CA LYS A 70 21.29 12.43 35.16
C LYS A 70 20.12 13.17 34.54
N ARG A 71 19.65 14.22 35.21
CA ARG A 71 18.55 15.07 34.69
C ARG A 71 18.99 15.85 33.45
N LEU A 72 20.12 16.56 33.55
CA LEU A 72 20.66 17.37 32.45
C LEU A 72 21.02 16.53 31.23
N LYS A 73 21.57 15.34 31.44
CA LYS A 73 21.85 14.41 30.33
C LYS A 73 20.59 14.00 29.57
N ARG A 74 19.52 13.69 30.30
CA ARG A 74 18.20 13.38 29.64
C ARG A 74 17.68 14.57 28.85
N MET A 75 17.79 15.78 29.39
CA MET A 75 17.36 17.03 28.71
C MET A 75 18.19 17.29 27.45
N LEU A 76 19.50 17.07 27.49
CA LEU A 76 20.39 17.18 26.33
C LEU A 76 20.04 16.15 25.25
N ASP A 77 19.80 14.89 25.65
CA ASP A 77 19.40 13.82 24.74
C ASP A 77 18.07 14.16 24.06
N ASP A 78 17.10 14.70 24.80
CA ASP A 78 15.81 15.13 24.25
C ASP A 78 15.95 16.30 23.26
N LEU A 79 16.85 17.26 23.56
CA LEU A 79 17.15 18.37 22.66
C LEU A 79 17.75 17.88 21.34
N ASN A 80 18.79 17.05 21.43
CA ASN A 80 19.46 16.46 20.27
C ASN A 80 18.51 15.58 19.44
N ASN A 81 17.59 14.86 20.09
CA ASN A 81 16.60 14.06 19.43
C ASN A 81 15.58 14.92 18.65
N LYS A 82 15.14 16.04 19.23
CA LYS A 82 14.26 17.00 18.55
C LYS A 82 14.93 17.65 17.33
N GLU A 83 16.21 17.99 17.43
CA GLU A 83 16.97 18.54 16.30
C GLU A 83 17.09 17.54 15.17
N LYS A 84 17.49 16.30 15.46
CA LYS A 84 17.57 15.22 14.48
C LYS A 84 16.20 14.91 13.85
N GLU A 85 15.13 14.97 14.64
CA GLU A 85 13.77 14.81 14.12
C GLU A 85 13.40 15.92 13.15
N ALA A 86 13.72 17.17 13.47
CA ALA A 86 13.46 18.31 12.60
C ALA A 86 14.23 18.20 11.27
N ASP A 87 15.49 17.81 11.31
CA ASP A 87 16.31 17.58 10.12
C ASP A 87 15.75 16.45 9.26
N PHE A 88 15.34 15.35 9.87
CA PHE A 88 14.68 14.24 9.16
C PHE A 88 13.38 14.68 8.51
N LEU A 89 12.53 15.42 9.24
CA LEU A 89 11.25 15.90 8.71
C LEU A 89 11.45 16.81 7.50
N LYS A 90 12.40 17.75 7.60
CA LYS A 90 12.76 18.63 6.49
C LYS A 90 13.24 17.84 5.27
N LEU A 91 14.13 16.88 5.48
CA LEU A 91 14.67 16.03 4.40
C LEU A 91 13.56 15.23 3.69
N ILE A 92 12.70 14.55 4.47
CA ILE A 92 11.66 13.67 3.88
C ILE A 92 10.56 14.47 3.18
N GLU A 93 10.20 15.64 3.69
CA GLU A 93 9.25 16.55 3.04
C GLU A 93 9.77 17.08 1.71
N GLU A 94 11.04 17.49 1.66
CA GLU A 94 11.68 17.94 0.42
C GLU A 94 11.69 16.82 -0.63
N ILE A 95 12.03 15.59 -0.22
CA ILE A 95 12.02 14.42 -1.11
C ILE A 95 10.60 14.15 -1.64
N ASP A 96 9.59 14.16 -0.77
CA ASP A 96 8.20 13.90 -1.17
C ASP A 96 7.65 14.98 -2.11
N GLU A 97 7.96 16.26 -1.87
CA GLU A 97 7.61 17.34 -2.79
C GLU A 97 8.27 17.16 -4.17
N GLY A 98 9.51 16.70 -4.21
CA GLY A 98 10.18 16.32 -5.46
C GLY A 98 9.45 15.17 -6.20
N PHE A 99 8.90 14.22 -5.49
CA PHE A 99 8.09 13.14 -6.07
C PHE A 99 6.74 13.63 -6.58
N LYS A 100 6.08 14.54 -5.87
CA LYS A 100 4.83 15.17 -6.33
C LYS A 100 5.02 15.91 -7.63
N LYS A 101 6.06 16.72 -7.74
CA LYS A 101 6.40 17.45 -8.98
C LYS A 101 6.64 16.53 -10.18
N ARG A 102 7.13 15.30 -9.94
CA ARG A 102 7.34 14.27 -10.97
C ARG A 102 6.14 13.37 -11.19
N ASN A 103 4.99 13.65 -10.58
CA ASN A 103 3.78 12.83 -10.61
C ASN A 103 4.01 11.36 -10.20
N MET A 104 4.96 11.10 -9.30
CA MET A 104 5.25 9.75 -8.84
C MET A 104 4.06 9.17 -8.05
N PRO A 105 3.60 7.95 -8.37
CA PRO A 105 2.53 7.29 -7.62
C PRO A 105 2.83 7.18 -6.12
N ILE A 106 1.86 7.46 -5.25
CA ILE A 106 2.04 7.53 -3.81
C ILE A 106 2.64 6.24 -3.24
N PHE A 107 2.17 5.09 -3.68
CA PHE A 107 2.63 3.78 -3.18
C PHE A 107 4.11 3.48 -3.48
N GLN A 108 4.70 4.13 -4.48
CA GLN A 108 6.12 3.96 -4.84
C GLN A 108 7.03 4.84 -3.99
N ARG A 109 6.51 5.96 -3.45
CA ARG A 109 7.31 6.99 -2.80
C ARG A 109 8.15 6.51 -1.63
N PRO A 110 7.66 5.63 -0.71
CA PRO A 110 8.49 5.18 0.41
C PRO A 110 9.79 4.51 -0.02
N LEU A 111 9.73 3.61 -1.00
CA LEU A 111 10.92 2.90 -1.49
C LEU A 111 11.87 3.83 -2.25
N HIS A 112 11.31 4.75 -3.04
CA HIS A 112 12.11 5.75 -3.74
C HIS A 112 12.72 6.78 -2.79
N ALA A 113 12.06 7.11 -1.68
CA ALA A 113 12.60 7.98 -0.64
C ALA A 113 13.82 7.35 0.03
N ILE A 114 13.76 6.06 0.38
CA ILE A 114 14.91 5.33 0.92
C ILE A 114 16.07 5.39 -0.06
N LYS A 115 15.83 5.14 -1.35
CA LYS A 115 16.87 5.24 -2.40
C LYS A 115 17.46 6.65 -2.49
N GLU A 116 16.63 7.69 -2.46
CA GLU A 116 17.08 9.09 -2.51
C GLU A 116 17.91 9.47 -1.28
N ILE A 117 17.51 9.01 -0.09
CA ILE A 117 18.26 9.16 1.15
C ILE A 117 19.62 8.46 1.06
N CYS A 118 19.67 7.24 0.53
CA CYS A 118 20.93 6.52 0.31
C CYS A 118 21.91 7.33 -0.56
N ILE A 119 21.40 7.96 -1.62
CA ILE A 119 22.20 8.78 -2.54
C ILE A 119 22.71 10.03 -1.82
N ARG A 120 21.85 10.78 -1.13
CA ARG A 120 22.18 12.04 -0.45
C ARG A 120 23.17 11.84 0.71
N LEU A 121 22.95 10.80 1.50
CA LEU A 121 23.78 10.50 2.66
C LEU A 121 24.97 9.57 2.34
N LYS A 122 25.14 9.17 1.07
CA LYS A 122 26.21 8.23 0.61
C LYS A 122 26.26 6.96 1.47
N THR A 123 25.10 6.39 1.79
CA THR A 123 24.94 5.22 2.67
C THR A 123 24.14 4.13 1.96
N SER A 124 24.18 2.91 2.52
CA SER A 124 23.33 1.79 2.07
C SER A 124 22.32 1.47 3.16
N LEU A 125 21.05 1.44 2.82
CA LEU A 125 19.95 1.15 3.73
C LEU A 125 19.13 -0.03 3.19
N PRO A 126 18.53 -0.87 4.05
CA PRO A 126 17.58 -1.87 3.62
C PRO A 126 16.29 -1.21 3.13
N PHE A 127 15.55 -1.86 2.23
CA PHE A 127 14.24 -1.34 1.80
C PHE A 127 13.12 -1.62 2.81
N ILE A 128 13.27 -2.65 3.63
CA ILE A 128 12.31 -3.07 4.64
C ILE A 128 13.02 -3.05 5.99
N PRO A 129 12.50 -2.31 6.99
CA PRO A 129 13.11 -2.27 8.32
C PRO A 129 12.88 -3.60 9.05
N LYS A 130 13.85 -4.02 9.84
CA LYS A 130 13.76 -5.22 10.69
C LYS A 130 13.06 -4.99 12.04
N GLY A 131 12.80 -3.73 12.37
CA GLY A 131 12.20 -3.35 13.65
C GLY A 131 11.50 -2.00 13.57
N PRO A 132 10.89 -1.53 14.67
CA PRO A 132 10.23 -0.24 14.74
C PRO A 132 11.24 0.93 14.69
N ALA A 133 10.71 2.12 14.41
CA ALA A 133 11.48 3.36 14.51
C ALA A 133 11.87 3.64 15.97
N ILE A 134 13.13 3.95 16.19
CA ILE A 134 13.66 4.31 17.52
C ILE A 134 13.83 5.83 17.56
N ARG A 135 13.17 6.48 18.51
CA ARG A 135 13.24 7.94 18.67
C ARG A 135 14.68 8.43 18.81
N GLY A 136 15.04 9.44 18.03
CA GLY A 136 16.39 10.03 18.03
C GLY A 136 17.45 9.25 17.28
N LEU A 137 17.13 8.05 16.76
CA LEU A 137 18.04 7.25 15.95
C LEU A 137 17.62 7.31 14.47
N TYR A 138 18.28 8.17 13.69
CA TYR A 138 18.02 8.38 12.27
C TYR A 138 19.14 7.76 11.40
N SER A 139 19.44 6.49 11.64
CA SER A 139 20.43 5.71 10.89
C SER A 139 19.99 4.24 10.73
N GLY A 140 20.53 3.54 9.75
CA GLY A 140 20.29 2.11 9.52
C GLY A 140 18.80 1.75 9.43
N ASP A 141 18.41 0.64 10.03
CA ASP A 141 17.04 0.12 10.05
C ASP A 141 16.04 1.11 10.66
N SER A 142 16.45 1.86 11.70
CA SER A 142 15.58 2.84 12.37
C SER A 142 15.22 4.00 11.44
N LEU A 143 16.17 4.50 10.64
CA LEU A 143 15.87 5.54 9.65
C LEU A 143 14.85 5.05 8.61
N VAL A 144 15.00 3.82 8.13
CA VAL A 144 14.04 3.20 7.20
C VAL A 144 12.66 3.08 7.84
N ALA A 145 12.59 2.67 9.10
CA ALA A 145 11.34 2.62 9.85
C ALA A 145 10.67 4.00 9.98
N HIS A 146 11.45 5.07 10.30
CA HIS A 146 10.95 6.45 10.32
C HIS A 146 10.38 6.89 8.96
N VAL A 147 11.04 6.54 7.84
CA VAL A 147 10.53 6.82 6.48
C VAL A 147 9.17 6.14 6.26
N HIS A 148 9.06 4.84 6.53
CA HIS A 148 7.81 4.11 6.37
C HIS A 148 6.69 4.67 7.27
N GLU A 149 6.98 5.00 8.52
CA GLU A 149 6.01 5.58 9.46
C GLU A 149 5.55 6.97 9.01
N TRP A 150 6.46 7.81 8.51
CA TRP A 150 6.13 9.14 8.00
C TRP A 150 5.16 9.05 6.82
N TYR A 151 5.46 8.19 5.82
CA TYR A 151 4.58 7.96 4.69
C TYR A 151 3.23 7.36 5.12
N LYS A 152 3.23 6.41 6.05
CA LYS A 152 2.01 5.78 6.58
C LYS A 152 1.11 6.80 7.27
N ARG A 153 1.67 7.66 8.12
CA ARG A 153 0.91 8.75 8.77
C ARG A 153 0.33 9.75 7.77
N ARG A 154 1.10 10.09 6.72
CA ARG A 154 0.71 11.11 5.74
C ARG A 154 -0.28 10.61 4.69
N TYR A 155 -0.16 9.37 4.24
CA TYR A 155 -0.91 8.85 3.10
C TYR A 155 -1.83 7.66 3.43
N GLY A 156 -1.68 7.03 4.58
CA GLY A 156 -2.55 5.95 5.07
C GLY A 156 -2.75 4.83 4.04
N GLU A 157 -3.99 4.49 3.79
CA GLU A 157 -4.37 3.42 2.87
C GLU A 157 -3.96 3.65 1.40
N ARG A 158 -3.64 4.89 1.01
CA ARG A 158 -3.17 5.19 -0.34
C ARG A 158 -1.78 4.61 -0.66
N LEU A 159 -1.07 4.11 0.35
CA LEU A 159 0.18 3.37 0.18
C LEU A 159 -0.04 1.90 -0.16
N ASN A 160 -1.23 1.38 0.10
CA ASN A 160 -1.54 -0.01 -0.16
C ASN A 160 -1.59 -0.27 -1.66
N ILE A 161 -0.73 -1.16 -2.12
CA ILE A 161 -0.75 -1.63 -3.51
C ILE A 161 -1.75 -2.77 -3.56
N ASP A 162 -2.72 -2.64 -4.45
CA ASP A 162 -3.60 -3.75 -4.76
C ASP A 162 -2.91 -4.65 -5.80
N PHE A 163 -2.25 -5.70 -5.33
CA PHE A 163 -1.61 -6.70 -6.17
C PHE A 163 -2.59 -7.77 -6.67
N SER A 164 -3.89 -7.62 -6.41
CA SER A 164 -4.88 -8.59 -6.85
C SER A 164 -4.84 -8.75 -8.39
N PRO A 165 -4.78 -9.97 -8.92
CA PRO A 165 -4.90 -10.19 -10.36
C PRO A 165 -6.30 -9.82 -10.89
N GLY A 166 -7.30 -9.74 -10.00
CA GLY A 166 -8.66 -9.33 -10.30
C GLY A 166 -9.55 -9.33 -9.07
N LYS A 167 -10.71 -8.71 -9.22
CA LYS A 167 -11.78 -8.66 -8.22
C LYS A 167 -13.07 -9.15 -8.83
N ALA A 168 -13.92 -9.76 -8.00
CA ALA A 168 -15.28 -10.15 -8.41
C ALA A 168 -16.28 -9.88 -7.28
N VAL A 169 -17.56 -9.95 -7.61
CA VAL A 169 -18.65 -9.92 -6.65
C VAL A 169 -19.31 -11.28 -6.57
N VAL A 170 -19.68 -11.70 -5.37
CA VAL A 170 -20.45 -12.91 -5.11
C VAL A 170 -21.63 -12.57 -4.21
N LEU A 171 -22.75 -13.26 -4.40
CA LEU A 171 -23.89 -13.17 -3.46
C LEU A 171 -23.69 -14.16 -2.32
N ILE A 172 -23.75 -13.66 -1.09
CA ILE A 172 -23.79 -14.45 0.14
C ILE A 172 -25.03 -14.03 0.91
N LYS A 173 -25.94 -14.97 1.12
CA LYS A 173 -27.23 -14.72 1.79
C LYS A 173 -28.07 -13.59 1.13
N GLY A 174 -27.92 -13.40 -0.17
CA GLY A 174 -28.62 -12.37 -0.92
C GLY A 174 -27.89 -11.02 -1.03
N ASP A 175 -26.85 -10.81 -0.23
CA ASP A 175 -26.05 -9.59 -0.25
C ASP A 175 -24.82 -9.71 -1.16
N PRO A 176 -24.41 -8.63 -1.84
CA PRO A 176 -23.22 -8.62 -2.68
C PRO A 176 -21.95 -8.43 -1.85
N TRP A 177 -20.98 -9.31 -2.03
CA TRP A 177 -19.66 -9.27 -1.36
C TRP A 177 -18.54 -9.21 -2.38
N LYS A 178 -17.54 -8.37 -2.11
CA LYS A 178 -16.36 -8.25 -2.97
C LYS A 178 -15.31 -9.28 -2.57
N ILE A 179 -14.82 -10.03 -3.56
CA ILE A 179 -13.67 -10.91 -3.44
C ILE A 179 -12.46 -10.24 -4.08
N LYS A 180 -11.33 -10.19 -3.36
CA LYS A 180 -10.01 -9.87 -3.90
C LYS A 180 -9.20 -11.13 -4.06
N PHE A 181 -8.85 -11.48 -5.29
CA PHE A 181 -8.09 -12.68 -5.56
C PHE A 181 -6.60 -12.45 -5.25
N PRO A 182 -5.94 -13.34 -4.48
CA PRO A 182 -4.53 -13.18 -4.14
C PRO A 182 -3.61 -13.62 -5.27
N PHE A 183 -2.38 -13.07 -5.32
CA PHE A 183 -1.29 -13.76 -6.00
C PHE A 183 -0.71 -14.83 -5.09
N LEU A 184 -0.70 -16.07 -5.57
CA LEU A 184 -0.05 -17.19 -4.89
C LEU A 184 1.06 -17.73 -5.78
N TYR A 185 2.26 -17.79 -5.22
CA TYR A 185 3.43 -18.33 -5.93
C TYR A 185 3.64 -19.80 -5.56
N GLY A 186 3.84 -20.65 -6.56
CA GLY A 186 4.05 -22.07 -6.35
C GLY A 186 2.75 -22.88 -6.25
N ARG A 187 2.78 -23.98 -5.49
CA ARG A 187 1.61 -24.83 -5.29
C ARG A 187 0.73 -24.27 -4.18
N ALA A 188 -0.57 -24.13 -4.44
CA ALA A 188 -1.54 -23.69 -3.47
C ALA A 188 -2.59 -24.77 -3.19
N LYS A 189 -2.99 -24.91 -1.93
CA LYS A 189 -4.13 -25.72 -1.48
C LYS A 189 -5.16 -24.77 -0.86
N PHE A 190 -6.38 -24.80 -1.38
CA PHE A 190 -7.47 -24.01 -0.83
C PHE A 190 -8.22 -24.79 0.24
N VAL A 191 -8.41 -24.18 1.41
CA VAL A 191 -9.21 -24.70 2.52
C VAL A 191 -10.24 -23.65 2.90
N PHE A 192 -11.51 -23.95 2.70
CA PHE A 192 -12.62 -23.07 3.04
C PHE A 192 -12.98 -23.26 4.52
N ASP A 193 -12.37 -22.46 5.39
CA ASP A 193 -12.57 -22.51 6.84
C ASP A 193 -13.46 -21.34 7.29
N PRO A 194 -14.70 -21.63 7.76
CA PRO A 194 -15.64 -20.61 8.20
C PRO A 194 -15.21 -19.89 9.49
N ASN A 195 -14.23 -20.38 10.24
CA ASN A 195 -13.68 -19.67 11.39
C ASN A 195 -12.80 -18.48 10.96
N LEU A 196 -12.49 -18.34 9.67
CA LEU A 196 -11.60 -17.32 9.09
C LEU A 196 -10.20 -17.34 9.70
N GLU A 197 -9.74 -18.50 10.15
CA GLU A 197 -8.38 -18.65 10.64
C GLU A 197 -7.40 -18.62 9.47
N LYS A 198 -6.28 -17.90 9.68
CA LYS A 198 -5.12 -18.04 8.82
C LYS A 198 -4.52 -19.40 9.11
N HIS A 199 -4.65 -20.33 8.18
CA HIS A 199 -3.85 -21.54 8.24
C HIS A 199 -2.39 -21.09 8.17
N LYS A 200 -1.70 -21.17 9.31
CA LYS A 200 -0.27 -20.90 9.39
C LYS A 200 0.38 -21.77 8.34
N GLU A 201 1.14 -21.16 7.44
CA GLU A 201 2.15 -21.90 6.73
C GLU A 201 2.78 -22.80 7.78
N GLU A 202 2.73 -24.11 7.58
CA GLU A 202 3.63 -25.02 8.29
C GLU A 202 5.02 -24.59 7.86
N SER A 203 5.49 -23.71 8.71
CA SER A 203 6.44 -22.73 8.37
C SER A 203 7.78 -23.32 8.21
N LYS A 204 8.49 -22.52 7.65
CA LYS A 204 9.91 -22.27 7.81
C LYS A 204 10.77 -23.20 7.01
N ALA A 205 11.24 -22.63 5.92
CA ALA A 205 12.60 -22.85 5.38
C ALA A 205 13.03 -24.30 5.07
N LYS A 206 12.19 -25.31 5.29
CA LYS A 206 12.52 -26.72 4.99
C LYS A 206 11.44 -27.53 4.28
N SER A 207 10.25 -27.00 4.01
CA SER A 207 9.23 -27.76 3.28
C SER A 207 8.89 -27.12 1.94
N ASN A 208 9.12 -27.84 0.85
CA ASN A 208 8.58 -27.58 -0.48
C ASN A 208 7.05 -27.83 -0.52
N GLY A 209 6.34 -27.63 0.60
CA GLY A 209 4.91 -27.85 0.74
C GLY A 209 4.07 -26.77 0.04
N PRO A 210 2.80 -27.07 -0.27
CA PRO A 210 1.89 -26.10 -0.85
C PRO A 210 1.53 -25.01 0.16
N ILE A 211 1.34 -23.77 -0.35
CA ILE A 211 0.75 -22.67 0.44
C ILE A 211 -0.71 -23.03 0.74
N ILE A 212 -1.10 -23.04 2.01
CA ILE A 212 -2.50 -23.24 2.41
C ILE A 212 -3.16 -21.87 2.52
N ALA A 213 -4.18 -21.63 1.70
CA ALA A 213 -4.93 -20.38 1.70
C ALA A 213 -6.41 -20.61 2.00
N ASN A 214 -7.01 -19.75 2.81
CA ASN A 214 -8.44 -19.74 3.05
C ASN A 214 -9.13 -18.71 2.15
N PRO A 215 -9.87 -19.12 1.09
CA PRO A 215 -10.53 -18.20 0.17
C PRO A 215 -11.59 -17.31 0.83
N LEU A 216 -12.20 -17.73 1.93
CA LEU A 216 -13.16 -16.90 2.66
C LEU A 216 -12.52 -15.62 3.20
N MET A 217 -11.23 -15.66 3.50
CA MET A 217 -10.46 -14.46 3.91
C MET A 217 -10.19 -13.49 2.76
N CYS A 218 -10.41 -13.89 1.52
CA CYS A 218 -10.31 -13.02 0.34
C CYS A 218 -11.59 -12.19 0.12
N ILE A 219 -12.67 -12.50 0.85
CA ILE A 219 -13.94 -11.77 0.81
C ILE A 219 -13.84 -10.59 1.77
N GLU A 220 -13.90 -9.37 1.25
CA GLU A 220 -13.73 -8.15 2.04
C GLU A 220 -14.79 -8.05 3.14
N LYS A 221 -14.33 -7.87 4.38
CA LYS A 221 -15.16 -7.67 5.57
C LYS A 221 -16.12 -8.82 5.89
N LEU A 222 -15.93 -10.02 5.32
CA LEU A 222 -16.70 -11.20 5.70
C LEU A 222 -16.44 -11.51 7.19
N THR A 223 -17.52 -11.67 7.96
CA THR A 223 -17.43 -12.05 9.38
C THR A 223 -17.52 -13.56 9.54
N ALA A 224 -16.95 -14.07 10.64
CA ALA A 224 -17.03 -15.50 10.96
C ALA A 224 -18.48 -15.98 11.14
N ASP A 225 -19.37 -15.13 11.65
CA ASP A 225 -20.79 -15.48 11.83
C ASP A 225 -21.49 -15.73 10.49
N ILE A 226 -21.26 -14.85 9.50
CA ILE A 226 -21.80 -15.05 8.15
C ILE A 226 -21.15 -16.27 7.50
N ALA A 227 -19.83 -16.44 7.61
CA ALA A 227 -19.14 -17.59 7.05
C ALA A 227 -19.67 -18.92 7.62
N LYS A 228 -19.89 -19.00 8.94
CA LYS A 228 -20.47 -20.18 9.63
C LYS A 228 -21.94 -20.43 9.26
N SER A 229 -22.68 -19.41 8.84
CA SER A 229 -24.08 -19.56 8.43
C SER A 229 -24.23 -20.18 7.04
N LEU A 230 -23.16 -20.32 6.27
CA LEU A 230 -23.19 -20.90 4.93
C LEU A 230 -23.51 -22.41 4.99
N THR A 231 -24.50 -22.80 4.23
CA THR A 231 -24.81 -24.21 4.02
C THR A 231 -23.71 -24.91 3.20
N LYS A 232 -23.66 -26.23 3.24
CA LYS A 232 -22.71 -27.02 2.40
C LYS A 232 -22.88 -26.72 0.91
N SER A 233 -24.11 -26.52 0.43
CA SER A 233 -24.39 -26.18 -0.97
C SER A 233 -23.86 -24.79 -1.34
N GLU A 234 -24.12 -23.77 -0.50
CA GLU A 234 -23.60 -22.42 -0.72
C GLU A 234 -22.07 -22.38 -0.68
N MET A 235 -21.46 -23.10 0.28
CA MET A 235 -20.00 -23.23 0.35
C MET A 235 -19.42 -23.90 -0.90
N SER A 236 -20.05 -24.95 -1.41
CA SER A 236 -19.61 -25.61 -2.63
C SER A 236 -19.72 -24.70 -3.86
N LYS A 237 -20.82 -23.95 -4.00
CA LYS A 237 -20.99 -22.97 -5.09
C LYS A 237 -19.94 -21.88 -5.01
N LEU A 238 -19.68 -21.36 -3.82
CA LEU A 238 -18.64 -20.34 -3.58
C LEU A 238 -17.24 -20.89 -3.93
N ALA A 239 -16.95 -22.13 -3.54
CA ALA A 239 -15.67 -22.78 -3.85
C ALA A 239 -15.46 -22.93 -5.36
N HIS A 240 -16.46 -23.40 -6.09
CA HIS A 240 -16.38 -23.52 -7.55
C HIS A 240 -16.20 -22.16 -8.22
N PHE A 241 -16.97 -21.15 -7.78
CA PHE A 241 -16.83 -19.80 -8.30
C PHE A 241 -15.43 -19.24 -8.03
N PHE A 242 -14.93 -19.40 -6.80
CA PHE A 242 -13.61 -18.91 -6.44
C PHE A 242 -12.52 -19.53 -7.29
N ILE A 243 -12.48 -20.86 -7.39
CA ILE A 243 -11.42 -21.59 -8.10
C ILE A 243 -11.42 -21.22 -9.59
N SER A 244 -12.58 -21.27 -10.25
CA SER A 244 -12.69 -20.96 -11.69
C SER A 244 -12.33 -19.50 -11.98
N THR A 245 -12.76 -18.56 -11.12
CA THR A 245 -12.45 -17.13 -11.28
C THR A 245 -10.98 -16.83 -10.97
N PHE A 246 -10.40 -17.49 -9.97
CA PHE A 246 -8.98 -17.37 -9.65
C PHE A 246 -8.09 -17.74 -10.84
N GLU A 247 -8.33 -18.89 -11.45
CA GLU A 247 -7.61 -19.32 -12.66
C GLU A 247 -7.79 -18.33 -13.81
N THR A 248 -9.03 -17.85 -14.01
CA THR A 248 -9.36 -16.87 -15.05
C THR A 248 -8.55 -15.57 -14.88
N PHE A 249 -8.48 -15.05 -13.66
CA PHE A 249 -7.76 -13.80 -13.41
C PHE A 249 -6.25 -13.94 -13.48
N LEU A 250 -5.70 -15.10 -13.11
CA LEU A 250 -4.28 -15.37 -13.36
C LEU A 250 -3.97 -15.33 -14.86
N ARG A 251 -4.81 -15.96 -15.69
CA ARG A 251 -4.66 -15.94 -17.17
C ARG A 251 -4.86 -14.53 -17.74
N LEU A 252 -5.81 -13.76 -17.22
CA LEU A 252 -6.00 -12.36 -17.60
C LEU A 252 -4.76 -11.50 -17.25
N PHE A 253 -4.13 -11.79 -16.12
CA PHE A 253 -2.91 -11.10 -15.71
C PHE A 253 -1.72 -11.45 -16.62
N GLU A 254 -1.62 -12.68 -17.10
CA GLU A 254 -0.57 -13.10 -18.02
C GLU A 254 -0.60 -12.36 -19.37
N ILE A 255 -1.76 -11.86 -19.77
CA ILE A 255 -1.95 -11.09 -21.01
C ILE A 255 -2.08 -9.57 -20.77
N LYS A 256 -1.73 -9.09 -19.60
CA LYS A 256 -1.95 -7.70 -19.15
C LYS A 256 -1.40 -6.62 -20.09
N ASP A 257 -0.35 -6.95 -20.86
CA ASP A 257 0.34 -6.02 -21.76
C ASP A 257 -0.17 -6.11 -23.21
N LYS A 258 -1.17 -6.96 -23.49
CA LYS A 258 -1.81 -7.08 -24.81
C LYS A 258 -2.76 -5.89 -25.06
N PRO A 259 -3.00 -5.49 -26.34
CA PRO A 259 -3.89 -4.39 -26.69
C PRO A 259 -5.26 -4.51 -26.02
N PHE A 260 -5.84 -3.39 -25.56
CA PHE A 260 -7.14 -3.28 -24.88
C PHE A 260 -7.24 -3.95 -23.50
N ILE A 261 -6.28 -4.78 -23.07
CA ILE A 261 -6.37 -5.48 -21.78
C ILE A 261 -6.20 -4.54 -20.59
N PRO A 262 -5.29 -3.53 -20.59
CA PRO A 262 -5.23 -2.58 -19.50
C PRO A 262 -6.58 -1.89 -19.24
N GLU A 263 -7.24 -1.41 -20.30
CA GLU A 263 -8.56 -0.75 -20.21
C GLU A 263 -9.67 -1.75 -19.84
N ALA A 264 -9.61 -2.98 -20.32
CA ALA A 264 -10.54 -4.02 -19.93
C ALA A 264 -10.51 -4.29 -18.43
N ARG A 265 -9.32 -4.32 -17.82
CA ARG A 265 -9.18 -4.51 -16.37
C ARG A 265 -9.79 -3.35 -15.57
N VAL A 266 -9.70 -2.12 -16.07
CA VAL A 266 -10.36 -0.96 -15.46
C VAL A 266 -11.88 -1.12 -15.51
N ASP A 267 -12.43 -1.62 -16.63
CA ASP A 267 -13.88 -1.87 -16.74
C ASP A 267 -14.34 -2.99 -15.79
N LEU A 268 -13.55 -4.04 -15.63
CA LEU A 268 -13.84 -5.11 -14.67
C LEU A 268 -13.90 -4.57 -13.23
N ASP A 269 -12.92 -3.76 -12.82
CA ASP A 269 -12.91 -3.09 -11.52
C ASP A 269 -14.10 -2.12 -11.37
N THR A 270 -14.46 -1.43 -12.44
CA THR A 270 -15.63 -0.52 -12.48
C THR A 270 -16.94 -1.28 -12.27
N ALA A 271 -17.09 -2.44 -12.90
CA ALA A 271 -18.26 -3.30 -12.71
C ALA A 271 -18.42 -3.71 -11.23
N VAL A 272 -17.34 -4.18 -10.61
CA VAL A 272 -17.32 -4.58 -9.18
C VAL A 272 -17.66 -3.38 -8.29
N ASN A 273 -16.99 -2.24 -8.48
CA ASN A 273 -17.13 -1.08 -7.61
C ASN A 273 -18.54 -0.49 -7.67
N ASN A 274 -19.20 -0.53 -8.83
CA ASN A 274 -20.59 -0.04 -8.97
C ASN A 274 -21.61 -0.96 -8.27
N ILE A 275 -21.33 -2.24 -8.07
CA ILE A 275 -22.20 -3.13 -7.27
C ILE A 275 -22.00 -2.90 -5.77
N ILE A 276 -20.73 -2.77 -5.33
CA ILE A 276 -20.35 -2.75 -3.90
C ILE A 276 -20.43 -1.35 -3.29
N SER A 277 -20.63 -0.32 -4.07
CA SER A 277 -20.72 1.06 -3.59
C SER A 277 -21.82 1.25 -2.54
N SER A 278 -21.63 2.22 -1.64
CA SER A 278 -22.69 2.67 -0.72
C SER A 278 -23.91 3.26 -1.45
N SER A 279 -23.72 3.69 -2.69
CA SER A 279 -24.77 4.09 -3.63
C SER A 279 -24.61 3.26 -4.90
N PRO A 280 -25.13 2.03 -4.94
CA PRO A 280 -24.94 1.13 -6.07
C PRO A 280 -25.49 1.66 -7.37
N ASN A 281 -24.77 1.44 -8.47
CA ASN A 281 -25.24 1.73 -9.82
C ASN A 281 -25.18 0.46 -10.68
N TYR A 282 -26.22 -0.33 -10.64
CA TYR A 282 -26.28 -1.61 -11.33
C TYR A 282 -26.27 -1.47 -12.86
N GLY A 283 -26.85 -0.40 -13.41
CA GLY A 283 -26.76 -0.10 -14.82
C GLY A 283 -25.33 0.15 -15.30
N GLN A 284 -24.58 0.98 -14.56
CA GLN A 284 -23.16 1.20 -14.84
C GLN A 284 -22.32 -0.08 -14.67
N SER A 285 -22.66 -0.93 -13.71
CA SER A 285 -21.99 -2.22 -13.54
C SER A 285 -22.18 -3.14 -14.74
N LYS A 286 -23.44 -3.28 -15.20
CA LYS A 286 -23.76 -4.07 -16.40
C LYS A 286 -23.07 -3.53 -17.65
N TRP A 287 -23.11 -2.21 -17.83
CA TRP A 287 -22.39 -1.55 -18.93
C TRP A 287 -20.86 -1.79 -18.87
N ALA A 288 -20.27 -1.69 -17.70
CA ALA A 288 -18.84 -1.94 -17.51
C ALA A 288 -18.47 -3.41 -17.81
N SER A 289 -19.34 -4.37 -17.45
CA SER A 289 -19.18 -5.79 -17.81
C SER A 289 -19.23 -6.02 -19.34
N LEU A 290 -20.11 -5.26 -20.05
CA LEU A 290 -20.15 -5.25 -21.51
C LEU A 290 -18.83 -4.69 -22.08
N GLN A 291 -18.35 -3.55 -21.59
CA GLN A 291 -17.10 -2.92 -22.05
C GLN A 291 -15.88 -3.82 -21.80
N PHE A 292 -15.80 -4.50 -20.67
CA PHE A 292 -14.78 -5.49 -20.37
C PHE A 292 -14.78 -6.60 -21.43
N THR A 293 -15.95 -7.18 -21.68
CA THR A 293 -16.12 -8.29 -22.64
C THR A 293 -15.80 -7.85 -24.07
N GLU A 294 -16.27 -6.67 -24.46
CA GLU A 294 -15.99 -6.08 -25.76
C GLU A 294 -14.47 -5.94 -26.01
N LYS A 295 -13.74 -5.42 -25.03
CA LYS A 295 -12.29 -5.23 -25.13
C LYS A 295 -11.52 -6.55 -25.22
N LEU A 296 -12.00 -7.60 -24.56
CA LEU A 296 -11.44 -8.95 -24.73
C LEU A 296 -11.62 -9.47 -26.16
N PHE A 297 -12.81 -9.34 -26.73
CA PHE A 297 -13.03 -9.72 -28.14
C PHE A 297 -12.20 -8.87 -29.09
N LYS A 298 -12.15 -7.56 -28.88
CA LYS A 298 -11.34 -6.65 -29.73
C LYS A 298 -9.85 -6.97 -29.65
N CYS A 299 -9.34 -7.33 -28.47
CA CYS A 299 -7.97 -7.82 -28.31
C CYS A 299 -7.74 -9.07 -29.18
N PHE A 300 -8.59 -10.06 -29.02
CA PHE A 300 -8.50 -11.33 -29.76
C PHE A 300 -8.52 -11.11 -31.29
N LEU A 301 -9.50 -10.35 -31.80
CA LEU A 301 -9.64 -10.05 -33.22
C LEU A 301 -8.45 -9.28 -33.77
N LYS A 302 -7.98 -8.25 -33.05
CA LYS A 302 -6.81 -7.47 -33.44
C LYS A 302 -5.56 -8.34 -33.57
N LEU A 303 -5.33 -9.25 -32.62
CA LEU A 303 -4.19 -10.18 -32.65
C LEU A 303 -4.30 -11.21 -33.78
N LYS A 304 -5.53 -11.51 -34.24
CA LYS A 304 -5.80 -12.34 -35.42
C LYS A 304 -5.75 -11.57 -36.75
N ASN A 305 -5.40 -10.27 -36.71
CA ASN A 305 -5.42 -9.37 -37.88
C ASN A 305 -6.80 -9.27 -38.54
N VAL A 306 -7.88 -9.38 -37.74
CA VAL A 306 -9.27 -9.20 -38.20
C VAL A 306 -9.68 -7.75 -37.93
N ASP A 307 -10.36 -7.11 -38.87
CA ASP A 307 -10.89 -5.77 -38.70
C ASP A 307 -11.86 -5.71 -37.51
N VAL A 308 -11.62 -4.75 -36.61
CA VAL A 308 -12.35 -4.61 -35.36
C VAL A 308 -13.49 -3.60 -35.54
N PRO A 309 -14.76 -4.03 -35.47
CA PRO A 309 -15.90 -3.13 -35.58
C PRO A 309 -15.91 -2.04 -34.49
N LYS A 310 -16.33 -0.81 -34.85
CA LYS A 310 -16.49 0.29 -33.90
C LYS A 310 -17.85 0.25 -33.11
N LYS A 311 -18.52 -0.89 -33.12
CA LYS A 311 -19.85 -1.07 -32.47
C LYS A 311 -19.70 -1.83 -31.14
N HIS A 312 -20.61 -1.50 -30.20
CA HIS A 312 -20.72 -2.17 -28.90
C HIS A 312 -21.66 -3.41 -28.98
N ASP A 313 -21.54 -4.20 -30.04
CA ASP A 313 -22.37 -5.38 -30.30
C ASP A 313 -21.58 -6.64 -30.03
N LEU A 314 -21.81 -7.25 -28.87
CA LEU A 314 -21.11 -8.48 -28.48
C LEU A 314 -21.48 -9.68 -29.33
N ASN A 315 -22.71 -9.73 -29.91
CA ASN A 315 -23.10 -10.83 -30.81
C ASN A 315 -22.26 -10.78 -32.07
N LEU A 316 -22.09 -9.59 -32.66
CA LEU A 316 -21.23 -9.42 -33.83
C LEU A 316 -19.79 -9.82 -33.53
N LEU A 317 -19.23 -9.34 -32.39
CA LEU A 317 -17.85 -9.64 -31.99
C LEU A 317 -17.64 -11.14 -31.70
N SER A 318 -18.59 -11.78 -31.03
CA SER A 318 -18.57 -13.22 -30.75
C SER A 318 -18.61 -14.06 -32.04
N ASN A 319 -19.46 -13.68 -32.98
CA ASN A 319 -19.55 -14.36 -34.30
C ASN A 319 -18.26 -14.21 -35.09
N LEU A 320 -17.64 -13.03 -35.13
CA LEU A 320 -16.36 -12.82 -35.77
C LEU A 320 -15.24 -13.63 -35.09
N ALA A 321 -15.24 -13.73 -33.77
CA ALA A 321 -14.27 -14.55 -33.05
C ALA A 321 -14.43 -16.04 -33.37
N SER A 322 -15.66 -16.54 -33.41
CA SER A 322 -15.97 -17.95 -33.77
C SER A 322 -15.60 -18.28 -35.22
N GLN A 323 -15.81 -17.36 -36.16
CA GLN A 323 -15.41 -17.53 -37.56
C GLN A 323 -13.90 -17.62 -37.77
N ASN A 324 -13.13 -16.98 -36.87
CA ASN A 324 -11.66 -16.91 -36.95
C ASN A 324 -10.95 -17.87 -35.99
N SER A 325 -11.71 -18.78 -35.33
CA SER A 325 -11.16 -19.73 -34.36
C SER A 325 -12.18 -20.86 -34.09
N LEU A 326 -11.75 -21.87 -33.32
CA LEU A 326 -12.64 -22.92 -32.80
C LEU A 326 -13.30 -22.52 -31.46
N LEU A 327 -13.32 -21.23 -31.12
CA LEU A 327 -13.90 -20.76 -29.88
C LEU A 327 -15.42 -20.75 -29.97
N ILE A 328 -16.08 -21.40 -29.00
CA ILE A 328 -17.54 -21.42 -28.89
C ILE A 328 -17.91 -20.75 -27.56
N ILE A 329 -18.58 -19.61 -27.63
CA ILE A 329 -19.17 -18.95 -26.47
C ILE A 329 -20.70 -19.05 -26.63
N PRO A 330 -21.42 -19.67 -25.68
CA PRO A 330 -22.87 -19.79 -25.74
C PRO A 330 -23.56 -18.42 -25.87
N ALA A 331 -24.52 -18.34 -26.79
CA ALA A 331 -25.26 -17.09 -27.04
C ALA A 331 -25.96 -16.55 -25.76
N THR A 332 -26.41 -17.45 -24.88
CA THR A 332 -27.00 -17.08 -23.59
C THR A 332 -26.03 -16.26 -22.70
N ILE A 333 -24.73 -16.62 -22.68
CA ILE A 333 -23.72 -15.86 -21.94
C ILE A 333 -23.54 -14.46 -22.52
N ILE A 334 -23.60 -14.32 -23.85
CA ILE A 334 -23.52 -13.01 -24.51
C ILE A 334 -24.77 -12.18 -24.21
N GLN A 335 -25.96 -12.79 -24.22
CA GLN A 335 -27.25 -12.13 -23.89
C GLN A 335 -27.27 -11.61 -22.44
N ASP A 336 -26.73 -12.35 -21.48
CA ASP A 336 -26.63 -11.90 -20.09
C ASP A 336 -25.86 -10.56 -19.97
N ILE A 337 -24.88 -10.35 -20.83
CA ILE A 337 -23.97 -9.18 -20.78
C ILE A 337 -24.51 -8.05 -21.66
N GLN A 338 -25.04 -8.38 -22.84
CA GLN A 338 -25.45 -7.38 -23.83
C GLN A 338 -26.51 -6.45 -23.28
N CYS A 339 -26.30 -5.14 -23.44
CA CYS A 339 -27.27 -4.13 -23.05
C CYS A 339 -27.17 -2.90 -23.97
N PRO A 340 -28.27 -2.14 -24.13
CA PRO A 340 -28.26 -0.88 -24.85
C PRO A 340 -27.63 0.24 -24.01
N ALA A 341 -27.17 1.32 -24.66
CA ALA A 341 -26.52 2.44 -24.02
C ALA A 341 -27.38 3.14 -22.95
N GLY A 342 -28.72 3.13 -23.10
CA GLY A 342 -29.66 3.70 -22.12
C GLY A 342 -29.53 3.12 -20.70
N VAL A 343 -29.02 1.89 -20.57
CA VAL A 343 -28.70 1.28 -19.26
C VAL A 343 -27.66 2.10 -18.50
N ARG A 344 -26.65 2.59 -19.20
CA ARG A 344 -25.59 3.44 -18.62
C ARG A 344 -26.12 4.75 -18.03
N TYR A 345 -27.15 5.32 -18.64
CA TYR A 345 -27.71 6.62 -18.27
C TYR A 345 -28.91 6.50 -17.32
N GLY A 346 -29.28 5.28 -16.90
CA GLY A 346 -30.40 5.04 -16.03
C GLY A 346 -31.76 5.13 -16.73
N GLU A 347 -31.81 5.25 -18.05
CA GLU A 347 -33.03 5.24 -18.86
C GLU A 347 -33.72 3.87 -18.82
N ILE A 348 -32.92 2.81 -18.66
CA ILE A 348 -33.38 1.43 -18.53
C ILE A 348 -32.90 0.91 -17.18
N PRO A 349 -33.82 0.58 -16.26
CA PRO A 349 -33.45 0.09 -14.94
C PRO A 349 -32.81 -1.29 -15.00
N VAL A 350 -31.81 -1.51 -14.15
CA VAL A 350 -31.11 -2.80 -13.97
C VAL A 350 -31.12 -3.15 -12.48
N GLY A 351 -31.49 -4.37 -12.14
CA GLY A 351 -31.45 -4.89 -10.77
C GLY A 351 -30.10 -5.50 -10.38
N LEU A 352 -29.92 -5.78 -9.09
CA LEU A 352 -28.72 -6.40 -8.54
C LEU A 352 -28.40 -7.75 -9.21
N GLU A 353 -29.40 -8.63 -9.31
CA GLU A 353 -29.22 -9.97 -9.88
C GLU A 353 -28.75 -9.91 -11.33
N GLU A 354 -29.35 -9.01 -12.12
CA GLU A 354 -29.00 -8.80 -13.52
C GLU A 354 -27.57 -8.27 -13.67
N ALA A 355 -27.16 -7.32 -12.83
CA ALA A 355 -25.80 -6.80 -12.85
C ALA A 355 -24.77 -7.87 -12.46
N ILE A 356 -25.06 -8.71 -11.45
CA ILE A 356 -24.22 -9.84 -11.05
C ILE A 356 -24.16 -10.90 -12.13
N LEU A 357 -25.26 -11.23 -12.76
CA LEU A 357 -25.30 -12.20 -13.88
C LEU A 357 -24.42 -11.72 -15.02
N ALA A 358 -24.54 -10.46 -15.43
CA ALA A 358 -23.69 -9.87 -16.46
C ALA A 358 -22.20 -9.89 -16.07
N HIS A 359 -21.88 -9.56 -14.83
CA HIS A 359 -20.51 -9.62 -14.31
C HIS A 359 -19.95 -11.05 -14.33
N HIS A 360 -20.69 -12.05 -13.84
CA HIS A 360 -20.24 -13.44 -13.86
C HIS A 360 -20.11 -13.98 -15.29
N SER A 361 -21.05 -13.64 -16.18
CA SER A 361 -21.00 -14.04 -17.59
C SER A 361 -19.82 -13.40 -18.32
N SER A 362 -19.44 -12.16 -17.98
CA SER A 362 -18.24 -11.52 -18.53
C SER A 362 -16.94 -12.23 -18.07
N ILE A 363 -16.88 -12.73 -16.84
CA ILE A 363 -15.75 -13.55 -16.35
C ILE A 363 -15.72 -14.90 -17.08
N LYS A 364 -16.86 -15.52 -17.38
CA LYS A 364 -16.92 -16.75 -18.18
C LYS A 364 -16.39 -16.51 -19.60
N VAL A 365 -16.73 -15.40 -20.25
CA VAL A 365 -16.14 -15.03 -21.54
C VAL A 365 -14.63 -14.88 -21.42
N CYS A 366 -14.15 -14.22 -20.37
CA CYS A 366 -12.72 -14.08 -20.10
C CYS A 366 -12.02 -15.42 -19.94
N SER A 367 -12.63 -16.41 -19.27
CA SER A 367 -12.05 -17.74 -19.09
C SER A 367 -11.80 -18.48 -20.40
N VAL A 368 -12.56 -18.16 -21.45
CA VAL A 368 -12.40 -18.71 -22.81
C VAL A 368 -11.39 -17.90 -23.62
N LEU A 369 -11.50 -16.58 -23.61
CA LEU A 369 -10.69 -15.70 -24.46
C LEU A 369 -9.25 -15.49 -23.94
N ALA A 370 -9.02 -15.39 -22.64
CA ALA A 370 -7.68 -15.11 -22.12
C ALA A 370 -6.65 -16.20 -22.49
N PRO A 371 -6.94 -17.52 -22.38
CA PRO A 371 -6.04 -18.56 -22.88
C PRO A 371 -5.79 -18.45 -24.39
N ALA A 372 -6.85 -18.19 -25.17
CA ALA A 372 -6.75 -18.05 -26.61
C ALA A 372 -5.89 -16.87 -27.04
N ILE A 373 -6.06 -15.70 -26.37
CA ILE A 373 -5.24 -14.51 -26.58
C ILE A 373 -3.75 -14.79 -26.25
N LYS A 374 -3.48 -15.54 -25.18
CA LYS A 374 -2.12 -15.89 -24.76
C LYS A 374 -1.36 -16.69 -25.83
N THR A 375 -2.06 -17.57 -26.54
CA THR A 375 -1.44 -18.44 -27.56
C THR A 375 -1.15 -17.75 -28.89
N ILE A 376 -1.75 -16.59 -29.16
CA ILE A 376 -1.49 -15.80 -30.37
C ILE A 376 -0.15 -15.08 -30.22
N LYS A 377 0.78 -15.41 -31.14
CA LYS A 377 2.12 -14.83 -31.21
C LYS A 377 2.11 -13.41 -31.75
#